data_bd63e47a20d7d324fff98c414eda3f4e
#
_entry.id   bd63e47a20d7d324fff98c414eda3f4e
#
_cell.length_a   1.000
_cell.length_b   1.000
_cell.length_c   1.000
_cell.angle_alpha   90.00
_cell.angle_beta   90.00
_cell.angle_gamma   90.00
#
_symmetry.space_group_name_H-M   'P 1'
#
loop_
_entity.id
_entity.type
_entity.pdbx_description
1 polymer ?
#
loop_
_entity_poly.entity_id
_entity_poly.type
_entity_poly.pdbx_seq_one_letter_code
_entity_poly.pdbx_strand_id
1 'polypeptide(L)'
;YNGVWASCPAINWNHFLLGGFWPEVVMQEKKHFLSSSKNRFFIEQVHERYGGETEFYHSTQKPTFDADTCIGMRSPGGVITQADADVMNEIWRGPHRRDGRPLWYGYYPGIKNWQVVIPIGTYYYPTPFSKKIKPFILGPLYARWITEEPKQTFEDLTWDEYVELFDQGSAKFGDNLADDPCIDDFVQAGGKLMMDHGMDDPLIPTDGTIDYYRKLVQHFGGKAAVDKFCRLYINPGDNHGNCWGNGPGITQSAGMKALVDWVEHGIAPTKLYKVRIHPKTGAILEEGQAVPFEEPEIL
;
A
#
# COMPACT_ATOMS: atom_id res chain seq x y z
N TYR A 1 3.71 -10.51 -25.02
CA TYR A 1 2.78 -9.36 -24.91
C TYR A 1 3.46 -8.11 -25.46
N ASN A 2 2.70 -7.26 -26.18
CA ASN A 2 3.23 -5.99 -26.71
C ASN A 2 3.01 -4.82 -25.75
N GLY A 3 2.04 -4.96 -24.84
CA GLY A 3 1.79 -3.98 -23.80
C GLY A 3 1.18 -4.63 -22.56
N VAL A 4 1.51 -4.08 -21.39
CA VAL A 4 0.98 -4.46 -20.09
C VAL A 4 0.56 -3.20 -19.36
N TRP A 5 -0.66 -3.19 -18.81
CA TRP A 5 -1.09 -2.22 -17.82
C TRP A 5 -1.42 -2.92 -16.51
N ALA A 6 -0.69 -2.57 -15.46
CA ALA A 6 -0.83 -3.12 -14.13
C ALA A 6 -1.29 -2.02 -13.17
N SER A 7 -2.56 -2.05 -12.79
CA SER A 7 -3.14 -1.13 -11.81
C SER A 7 -3.04 -1.76 -10.42
N CYS A 8 -2.52 -1.02 -9.45
CA CYS A 8 -2.21 -1.49 -8.10
C CYS A 8 -1.54 -2.87 -8.11
N PRO A 9 -0.38 -3.00 -8.80
CA PRO A 9 0.22 -4.29 -9.08
C PRO A 9 0.62 -5.03 -7.81
N ALA A 10 0.25 -6.29 -7.73
CA ALA A 10 0.59 -7.18 -6.63
C ALA A 10 2.05 -7.67 -6.70
N ILE A 11 2.96 -6.75 -6.90
CA ILE A 11 4.40 -7.00 -6.87
C ILE A 11 4.81 -7.34 -5.44
N ASN A 12 5.76 -8.27 -5.29
CA ASN A 12 6.19 -8.73 -3.95
C ASN A 12 5.07 -9.41 -3.16
N TRP A 13 4.39 -10.35 -3.79
CA TRP A 13 3.25 -11.08 -3.25
C TRP A 13 3.47 -11.60 -1.83
N ASN A 14 4.62 -12.25 -1.57
CA ASN A 14 4.98 -12.72 -0.24
C ASN A 14 5.03 -11.57 0.79
N HIS A 15 5.65 -10.46 0.41
CA HIS A 15 5.94 -9.38 1.32
C HIS A 15 4.68 -8.64 1.78
N PHE A 16 3.80 -8.25 0.84
CA PHE A 16 2.60 -7.51 1.24
C PHE A 16 1.55 -8.39 1.92
N LEU A 17 1.42 -9.68 1.54
CA LEU A 17 0.50 -10.58 2.23
C LEU A 17 0.92 -10.85 3.67
N LEU A 18 2.21 -11.09 3.90
CA LEU A 18 2.74 -11.23 5.25
C LEU A 18 2.78 -9.88 5.99
N GLY A 19 3.01 -8.78 5.28
CA GLY A 19 2.90 -7.43 5.84
C GLY A 19 1.55 -7.15 6.50
N GLY A 20 0.49 -7.82 6.03
CA GLY A 20 -0.84 -7.74 6.63
C GLY A 20 -0.95 -8.27 8.07
N PHE A 21 -0.01 -9.08 8.55
CA PHE A 21 0.04 -9.51 9.95
C PHE A 21 0.63 -8.46 10.90
N TRP A 22 1.39 -7.50 10.35
CA TRP A 22 2.21 -6.61 11.15
C TRP A 22 1.46 -5.84 12.24
N PRO A 23 0.29 -5.24 11.99
CA PRO A 23 -0.47 -4.57 13.04
C PRO A 23 -0.84 -5.47 14.21
N GLU A 24 -1.17 -6.74 13.95
CA GLU A 24 -1.47 -7.72 14.99
C GLU A 24 -0.22 -8.04 15.81
N VAL A 25 0.89 -8.36 15.15
CA VAL A 25 2.17 -8.65 15.79
C VAL A 25 2.61 -7.51 16.70
N VAL A 26 2.51 -6.26 16.23
CA VAL A 26 2.85 -5.07 17.03
C VAL A 26 1.97 -4.96 18.26
N MET A 27 0.65 -5.09 18.10
CA MET A 27 -0.27 -4.95 19.24
C MET A 27 -0.10 -6.06 20.27
N GLN A 28 0.22 -7.26 19.83
CA GLN A 28 0.48 -8.40 20.71
C GLN A 28 1.80 -8.21 21.45
N GLU A 29 2.87 -7.88 20.76
CA GLU A 29 4.19 -7.62 21.35
C GLU A 29 4.11 -6.52 22.43
N LYS A 30 3.46 -5.41 22.10
CA LYS A 30 3.27 -4.29 23.03
C LYS A 30 2.18 -4.54 24.08
N LYS A 31 1.43 -5.66 24.00
CA LYS A 31 0.30 -5.99 24.87
C LYS A 31 -0.72 -4.86 24.98
N HIS A 32 -0.87 -4.12 23.89
CA HIS A 32 -1.74 -2.95 23.81
C HIS A 32 -2.55 -2.94 22.52
N PHE A 33 -3.88 -3.03 22.68
CA PHE A 33 -4.81 -3.07 21.55
C PHE A 33 -5.45 -1.73 21.32
N LEU A 34 -5.17 -1.13 20.16
CA LEU A 34 -5.72 0.15 19.79
C LEU A 34 -7.18 0.02 19.35
N SER A 35 -8.06 0.84 19.92
CA SER A 35 -9.48 0.85 19.52
C SER A 35 -9.68 1.52 18.16
N SER A 36 -10.77 1.14 17.45
CA SER A 36 -11.14 1.77 16.18
C SER A 36 -11.34 3.27 16.29
N SER A 37 -11.85 3.74 17.41
CA SER A 37 -12.08 5.17 17.64
C SER A 37 -10.78 5.94 17.80
N LYS A 38 -9.77 5.36 18.46
CA LYS A 38 -8.44 5.96 18.57
C LYS A 38 -7.70 5.92 17.24
N ASN A 39 -7.79 4.81 16.51
CA ASN A 39 -7.21 4.73 15.16
C ASN A 39 -7.78 5.80 14.22
N ARG A 40 -9.11 5.96 14.20
CA ARG A 40 -9.75 7.01 13.40
C ARG A 40 -9.28 8.40 13.80
N PHE A 41 -9.13 8.65 15.10
CA PHE A 41 -8.60 9.91 15.60
C PHE A 41 -7.20 10.20 15.07
N PHE A 42 -6.29 9.22 15.08
CA PHE A 42 -4.96 9.40 14.49
C PHE A 42 -5.02 9.75 12.99
N ILE A 43 -5.89 9.06 12.23
CA ILE A 43 -6.11 9.36 10.80
C ILE A 43 -6.57 10.81 10.62
N GLU A 44 -7.53 11.27 11.42
CA GLU A 44 -8.03 12.65 11.40
C GLU A 44 -6.91 13.64 11.71
N GLN A 45 -6.04 13.36 12.68
CA GLN A 45 -4.89 14.21 13.02
C GLN A 45 -3.85 14.27 11.88
N VAL A 46 -3.63 13.15 11.18
CA VAL A 46 -2.81 13.18 9.96
C VAL A 46 -3.44 14.11 8.93
N HIS A 47 -4.74 13.99 8.65
CA HIS A 47 -5.42 14.85 7.67
C HIS A 47 -5.32 16.33 8.07
N GLU A 48 -5.54 16.68 9.34
CA GLU A 48 -5.39 18.06 9.83
C GLU A 48 -3.97 18.59 9.61
N ARG A 49 -2.94 17.76 9.82
CA ARG A 49 -1.54 18.13 9.58
C ARG A 49 -1.27 18.51 8.12
N TYR A 50 -2.03 17.94 7.18
CA TYR A 50 -1.91 18.18 5.74
C TYR A 50 -2.93 19.21 5.21
N GLY A 51 -3.58 19.98 6.08
CA GLY A 51 -4.53 21.04 5.69
C GLY A 51 -5.98 20.61 5.59
N GLY A 52 -6.26 19.35 5.97
CA GLY A 52 -7.59 18.75 5.91
C GLY A 52 -7.65 17.51 5.03
N GLU A 53 -8.77 16.79 5.08
CA GLU A 53 -8.97 15.54 4.34
C GLU A 53 -8.85 15.75 2.83
N THR A 54 -9.39 16.83 2.29
CA THR A 54 -9.36 17.13 0.86
C THR A 54 -7.93 17.37 0.39
N GLU A 55 -7.18 18.22 1.06
CA GLU A 55 -5.80 18.52 0.73
C GLU A 55 -4.90 17.30 0.86
N PHE A 56 -5.12 16.47 1.87
CA PHE A 56 -4.41 15.21 2.06
C PHE A 56 -4.56 14.30 0.83
N TYR A 57 -5.79 14.07 0.37
CA TYR A 57 -6.07 13.19 -0.77
C TYR A 57 -5.73 13.77 -2.14
N HIS A 58 -5.26 15.02 -2.19
CA HIS A 58 -4.72 15.64 -3.42
C HIS A 58 -3.20 15.81 -3.38
N SER A 59 -2.58 15.59 -2.23
CA SER A 59 -1.14 15.73 -2.06
C SER A 59 -0.39 14.57 -2.72
N THR A 60 0.59 14.89 -3.56
CA THR A 60 1.54 13.91 -4.12
C THR A 60 2.70 13.61 -3.16
N GLN A 61 2.78 14.31 -2.02
CA GLN A 61 3.82 14.09 -1.02
C GLN A 61 3.52 12.81 -0.24
N LYS A 62 4.56 12.00 -0.04
CA LYS A 62 4.47 10.84 0.85
C LYS A 62 4.13 11.32 2.27
N PRO A 63 2.99 10.86 2.84
CA PRO A 63 2.61 11.27 4.17
C PRO A 63 3.60 10.76 5.23
N THR A 64 3.94 11.65 6.16
CA THR A 64 4.70 11.31 7.37
C THR A 64 3.98 11.88 8.58
N PHE A 65 3.96 11.15 9.68
CA PHE A 65 3.34 11.60 10.91
C PHE A 65 3.97 10.91 12.12
N ASP A 66 4.09 11.65 13.19
CA ASP A 66 4.54 11.13 14.49
C ASP A 66 3.34 11.12 15.45
N ALA A 67 2.92 9.91 15.82
CA ALA A 67 1.78 9.70 16.70
C ALA A 67 2.01 10.27 18.12
N ASP A 68 3.27 10.47 18.53
CA ASP A 68 3.60 11.07 19.83
C ASP A 68 3.04 12.49 19.97
N THR A 69 2.86 13.19 18.86
CA THR A 69 2.23 14.54 18.85
C THR A 69 0.79 14.54 19.34
N CYS A 70 0.14 13.38 19.38
CA CYS A 70 -1.25 13.22 19.83
C CYS A 70 -1.37 12.85 21.32
N ILE A 71 -0.27 12.59 22.02
CA ILE A 71 -0.30 12.16 23.43
C ILE A 71 -0.99 13.20 24.30
N GLY A 72 -1.93 12.74 25.13
CA GLY A 72 -2.75 13.60 26.00
C GLY A 72 -3.99 14.19 25.32
N MET A 73 -4.13 14.10 24.01
CA MET A 73 -5.33 14.56 23.29
C MET A 73 -6.53 13.67 23.60
N ARG A 74 -7.73 14.25 23.55
CA ARG A 74 -8.98 13.51 23.75
C ARG A 74 -9.55 13.04 22.43
N SER A 75 -9.76 11.72 22.32
CA SER A 75 -10.45 11.07 21.20
C SER A 75 -11.81 10.53 21.66
N PRO A 76 -12.70 10.12 20.74
CA PRO A 76 -13.91 9.37 21.10
C PRO A 76 -13.60 8.02 21.79
N GLY A 77 -12.40 7.49 21.64
CA GLY A 77 -11.92 6.27 22.30
C GLY A 77 -11.23 6.51 23.65
N GLY A 78 -11.25 7.74 24.18
CA GLY A 78 -10.56 8.14 25.40
C GLY A 78 -9.30 8.99 25.11
N VAL A 79 -8.51 9.25 26.15
CA VAL A 79 -7.24 9.99 26.02
C VAL A 79 -6.22 9.14 25.28
N ILE A 80 -5.50 9.74 24.36
CA ILE A 80 -4.37 9.11 23.67
C ILE A 80 -3.20 8.99 24.65
N THR A 81 -2.72 7.77 24.81
CA THR A 81 -1.61 7.44 25.71
C THR A 81 -0.33 7.21 24.91
N GLN A 82 0.82 7.19 25.59
CA GLN A 82 2.09 6.76 24.98
C GLN A 82 1.98 5.39 24.31
N ALA A 83 1.32 4.42 24.96
CA ALA A 83 1.14 3.08 24.40
C ALA A 83 0.31 3.09 23.08
N ASP A 84 -0.67 3.99 22.94
CA ASP A 84 -1.41 4.15 21.69
C ASP A 84 -0.50 4.69 20.58
N ALA A 85 0.31 5.72 20.90
CA ALA A 85 1.24 6.33 19.96
C ALA A 85 2.35 5.34 19.54
N ASP A 86 2.93 4.61 20.49
CA ASP A 86 3.94 3.59 20.23
C ASP A 86 3.43 2.49 19.28
N VAL A 87 2.17 2.08 19.43
CA VAL A 87 1.54 1.11 18.52
C VAL A 87 1.40 1.69 17.12
N MET A 88 0.89 2.92 17.00
CA MET A 88 0.69 3.54 15.69
C MET A 88 1.99 3.82 14.95
N ASN A 89 2.99 4.38 15.63
CA ASN A 89 4.30 4.64 15.04
C ASN A 89 4.95 3.36 14.54
N GLU A 90 4.84 2.27 15.30
CA GLU A 90 5.39 0.97 14.92
C GLU A 90 4.66 0.35 13.72
N ILE A 91 3.33 0.47 13.65
CA ILE A 91 2.53 -0.01 12.52
C ILE A 91 2.90 0.76 11.24
N TRP A 92 2.99 2.10 11.31
CA TRP A 92 3.33 2.94 10.15
C TRP A 92 4.77 2.75 9.68
N ARG A 93 5.68 2.42 10.60
CA ARG A 93 7.07 2.07 10.25
C ARG A 93 7.14 0.87 9.31
N GLY A 94 6.21 -0.06 9.44
CA GLY A 94 6.15 -1.28 8.66
C GLY A 94 6.98 -2.43 9.25
N PRO A 95 6.78 -3.64 8.67
CA PRO A 95 7.45 -4.84 9.15
C PRO A 95 8.97 -4.73 9.14
N HIS A 96 9.60 -5.09 10.24
CA HIS A 96 11.05 -5.08 10.36
C HIS A 96 11.55 -6.11 11.38
N ARG A 97 12.83 -6.40 11.34
CA ARG A 97 13.50 -7.27 12.30
C ARG A 97 13.76 -6.51 13.61
N ARG A 98 14.06 -7.23 14.68
CA ARG A 98 14.36 -6.60 15.98
C ARG A 98 15.59 -5.68 15.95
N ASP A 99 16.51 -5.88 15.01
CA ASP A 99 17.66 -4.99 14.79
C ASP A 99 17.32 -3.75 13.94
N GLY A 100 16.06 -3.60 13.55
CA GLY A 100 15.54 -2.46 12.78
C GLY A 100 15.67 -2.61 11.26
N ARG A 101 16.27 -3.69 10.74
CA ARG A 101 16.30 -3.92 9.30
C ARG A 101 14.88 -4.15 8.76
N PRO A 102 14.45 -3.41 7.72
CA PRO A 102 13.10 -3.55 7.18
C PRO A 102 12.92 -4.94 6.55
N LEU A 103 11.70 -5.46 6.66
CA LEU A 103 11.22 -6.62 5.92
C LEU A 103 10.33 -6.19 4.76
N TRP A 104 9.48 -5.17 5.00
CA TRP A 104 8.61 -4.59 3.99
C TRP A 104 8.18 -3.18 4.37
N TYR A 105 7.44 -2.53 3.48
CA TYR A 105 6.87 -1.20 3.68
C TYR A 105 5.65 -1.24 4.60
N GLY A 106 5.50 -0.20 5.42
CA GLY A 106 4.26 0.10 6.12
C GLY A 106 3.25 0.83 5.23
N TYR A 107 2.02 0.91 5.72
CA TYR A 107 1.00 1.76 5.10
C TYR A 107 1.25 3.21 5.43
N TYR A 108 0.88 4.10 4.52
CA TYR A 108 1.01 5.54 4.76
C TYR A 108 0.14 5.99 5.94
N PRO A 109 0.64 6.85 6.82
CA PRO A 109 -0.20 7.53 7.80
C PRO A 109 -1.37 8.23 7.12
N GLY A 110 -2.57 8.14 7.70
CA GLY A 110 -3.76 8.81 7.18
C GLY A 110 -4.60 8.02 6.18
N ILE A 111 -4.17 6.83 5.77
CA ILE A 111 -5.01 5.95 4.93
C ILE A 111 -6.32 5.67 5.65
N LYS A 112 -7.42 6.05 4.98
CA LYS A 112 -8.77 5.89 5.50
C LYS A 112 -9.39 4.62 4.96
N ASN A 113 -9.45 3.64 5.81
CA ASN A 113 -10.05 2.39 5.46
C ASN A 113 -11.43 2.23 6.07
N TRP A 114 -12.41 2.02 5.21
CA TRP A 114 -13.81 1.83 5.59
C TRP A 114 -14.11 0.45 6.21
N GLN A 115 -13.27 -0.55 5.95
CA GLN A 115 -13.51 -1.93 6.40
C GLN A 115 -12.71 -2.31 7.63
N VAL A 116 -11.72 -1.53 8.02
CA VAL A 116 -10.72 -1.98 8.95
C VAL A 116 -10.43 -0.94 10.01
N VAL A 117 -10.36 -1.43 11.17
CA VAL A 117 -10.19 -0.69 12.40
C VAL A 117 -8.78 -0.12 12.54
N ILE A 118 -7.85 -0.73 11.89
CA ILE A 118 -6.43 -0.40 11.84
C ILE A 118 -5.99 -0.72 10.43
N PRO A 119 -4.90 -0.11 9.90
CA PRO A 119 -4.52 -0.31 8.51
C PRO A 119 -4.75 -1.75 8.10
N ILE A 120 -5.31 -1.94 6.93
CA ILE A 120 -5.79 -3.23 6.47
C ILE A 120 -4.76 -4.31 6.69
N GLY A 121 -5.19 -5.38 7.17
CA GLY A 121 -4.45 -6.52 7.60
C GLY A 121 -5.07 -7.12 8.84
N THR A 122 -5.77 -6.31 9.63
CA THR A 122 -6.38 -6.80 10.87
C THR A 122 -7.85 -6.47 10.95
N TYR A 123 -8.65 -7.48 11.28
CA TYR A 123 -10.04 -7.29 11.69
C TYR A 123 -10.09 -7.27 13.20
N TYR A 124 -10.53 -6.15 13.75
CA TYR A 124 -10.92 -6.12 15.15
C TYR A 124 -12.33 -6.66 15.29
N TYR A 125 -12.47 -7.85 15.89
CA TYR A 125 -13.76 -8.34 16.36
C TYR A 125 -13.88 -8.06 17.86
N PRO A 126 -14.45 -6.94 18.27
CA PRO A 126 -14.82 -6.76 19.66
C PRO A 126 -16.05 -7.63 19.93
N THR A 127 -15.84 -8.90 20.22
CA THR A 127 -16.89 -9.61 20.93
C THR A 127 -16.73 -9.31 22.40
N PRO A 128 -17.83 -9.30 23.19
CA PRO A 128 -17.74 -9.17 24.65
C PRO A 128 -16.82 -10.23 25.30
N PHE A 129 -16.45 -11.25 24.54
CA PHE A 129 -15.75 -12.44 25.01
C PHE A 129 -14.33 -12.63 24.41
N SER A 130 -13.92 -11.88 23.39
CA SER A 130 -12.55 -11.95 22.90
C SER A 130 -12.08 -10.59 22.40
N LYS A 131 -10.95 -10.12 22.93
CA LYS A 131 -10.21 -8.94 22.43
C LYS A 131 -9.20 -9.35 21.35
N LYS A 132 -9.46 -10.41 20.59
CA LYS A 132 -8.54 -10.91 19.60
C LYS A 132 -8.67 -10.12 18.30
N ILE A 133 -7.55 -9.67 17.79
CA ILE A 133 -7.38 -9.12 16.46
C ILE A 133 -7.12 -10.29 15.53
N LYS A 134 -7.72 -10.26 14.35
CA LYS A 134 -7.49 -11.28 13.32
C LYS A 134 -6.84 -10.62 12.11
N PRO A 135 -5.77 -11.20 11.58
CA PRO A 135 -5.17 -10.71 10.36
C PRO A 135 -6.14 -10.84 9.18
N PHE A 136 -5.93 -10.02 8.16
CA PHE A 136 -6.70 -10.12 6.92
C PHE A 136 -6.59 -11.53 6.33
N ILE A 137 -7.72 -12.10 5.92
CA ILE A 137 -7.86 -13.52 5.59
C ILE A 137 -6.83 -14.04 4.57
N LEU A 138 -6.37 -13.21 3.65
CA LEU A 138 -5.37 -13.63 2.64
C LEU A 138 -4.01 -13.93 3.26
N GLY A 139 -3.60 -13.23 4.31
CA GLY A 139 -2.37 -13.49 5.03
C GLY A 139 -2.31 -14.93 5.59
N PRO A 140 -3.25 -15.34 6.46
CA PRO A 140 -3.33 -16.71 6.97
C PRO A 140 -3.46 -17.78 5.89
N LEU A 141 -4.21 -17.52 4.82
CA LEU A 141 -4.31 -18.48 3.70
C LEU A 141 -2.96 -18.67 3.03
N TYR A 142 -2.25 -17.59 2.77
CA TYR A 142 -0.92 -17.64 2.17
C TYR A 142 0.13 -18.26 3.11
N ALA A 143 0.09 -17.92 4.38
CA ALA A 143 0.99 -18.48 5.39
C ALA A 143 0.88 -20.01 5.49
N ARG A 144 -0.31 -20.59 5.29
CA ARG A 144 -0.51 -22.05 5.22
C ARG A 144 0.19 -22.71 4.03
N TRP A 145 0.36 -21.99 2.93
CA TRP A 145 1.17 -22.50 1.80
C TRP A 145 2.66 -22.45 2.13
N ILE A 146 3.10 -21.46 2.89
CA ILE A 146 4.47 -21.39 3.34
C ILE A 146 4.80 -22.56 4.25
N THR A 147 3.98 -22.77 5.28
CA THR A 147 4.21 -23.81 6.30
C THR A 147 3.77 -25.22 5.88
N GLU A 148 3.00 -25.36 4.80
CA GLU A 148 2.36 -26.61 4.35
C GLU A 148 1.38 -27.21 5.37
N GLU A 149 0.89 -26.38 6.30
CA GLU A 149 -0.01 -26.76 7.37
C GLU A 149 -1.41 -26.14 7.17
N PRO A 150 -2.33 -26.83 6.45
CA PRO A 150 -3.61 -26.23 6.02
C PRO A 150 -4.55 -25.86 7.17
N LYS A 151 -4.31 -26.39 8.35
CA LYS A 151 -5.13 -26.11 9.57
C LYS A 151 -4.44 -25.18 10.55
N GLN A 152 -3.22 -24.74 10.29
CA GLN A 152 -2.51 -23.85 11.19
C GLN A 152 -3.24 -22.50 11.35
N THR A 153 -3.27 -22.02 12.56
CA THR A 153 -3.78 -20.69 12.93
C THR A 153 -2.60 -19.76 13.22
N PHE A 154 -2.76 -18.49 12.91
CA PHE A 154 -1.71 -17.49 13.04
C PHE A 154 -2.16 -16.29 13.89
N GLU A 155 -3.10 -16.57 14.82
CA GLU A 155 -3.75 -15.52 15.60
C GLU A 155 -2.91 -14.97 16.76
N ASP A 156 -1.81 -15.59 17.10
CA ASP A 156 -0.99 -15.23 18.26
C ASP A 156 0.51 -15.27 17.92
N LEU A 157 0.88 -14.85 16.67
CA LEU A 157 2.27 -14.80 16.25
C LEU A 157 3.08 -13.83 17.11
N THR A 158 4.14 -14.32 17.71
CA THR A 158 5.17 -13.46 18.28
C THR A 158 5.95 -12.75 17.17
N TRP A 159 6.65 -11.69 17.52
CA TRP A 159 7.51 -10.98 16.55
C TRP A 159 8.55 -11.90 15.89
N ASP A 160 9.16 -12.78 16.66
CA ASP A 160 10.23 -13.66 16.14
C ASP A 160 9.65 -14.75 15.23
N GLU A 161 8.50 -15.36 15.58
CA GLU A 161 7.78 -16.29 14.71
C GLU A 161 7.31 -15.62 13.41
N TYR A 162 6.88 -14.36 13.49
CA TYR A 162 6.54 -13.58 12.31
C TYR A 162 7.73 -13.38 11.38
N VAL A 163 8.90 -13.00 11.92
CA VAL A 163 10.14 -12.85 11.15
C VAL A 163 10.55 -14.17 10.51
N GLU A 164 10.45 -15.28 11.25
CA GLU A 164 10.73 -16.61 10.72
C GLU A 164 9.79 -16.99 9.57
N LEU A 165 8.49 -16.76 9.74
CA LEU A 165 7.49 -16.98 8.70
C LEU A 165 7.78 -16.15 7.43
N PHE A 166 8.20 -14.90 7.61
CA PHE A 166 8.57 -14.00 6.52
C PHE A 166 9.78 -14.54 5.75
N ASP A 167 10.81 -15.00 6.46
CA ASP A 167 12.02 -15.59 5.86
C ASP A 167 11.72 -16.91 5.15
N GLN A 168 10.89 -17.77 5.75
CA GLN A 168 10.43 -19.02 5.12
C GLN A 168 9.67 -18.74 3.82
N GLY A 169 8.76 -17.76 3.83
CA GLY A 169 8.02 -17.35 2.64
C GLY A 169 8.93 -16.80 1.55
N SER A 170 9.89 -15.99 1.91
CA SER A 170 10.87 -15.42 0.98
C SER A 170 11.78 -16.50 0.39
N ALA A 171 12.21 -17.48 1.18
CA ALA A 171 13.00 -18.60 0.70
C ALA A 171 12.22 -19.53 -0.22
N LYS A 172 10.94 -19.77 0.08
CA LYS A 172 10.10 -20.72 -0.66
C LYS A 172 9.52 -20.15 -1.96
N PHE A 173 9.16 -18.87 -1.95
CA PHE A 173 8.46 -18.20 -3.03
C PHE A 173 9.20 -16.97 -3.57
N GLY A 174 10.50 -16.83 -3.29
CA GLY A 174 11.30 -15.69 -3.73
C GLY A 174 11.26 -15.48 -5.24
N ASP A 175 11.28 -16.56 -6.02
CA ASP A 175 11.21 -16.50 -7.49
C ASP A 175 9.83 -16.03 -8.02
N ASN A 176 8.82 -15.97 -7.16
CA ASN A 176 7.46 -15.56 -7.54
C ASN A 176 7.09 -14.13 -7.07
N LEU A 177 8.08 -13.34 -6.64
CA LEU A 177 7.82 -11.98 -6.16
C LEU A 177 7.40 -11.02 -7.27
N ALA A 178 7.65 -11.37 -8.53
CA ALA A 178 7.34 -10.55 -9.72
C ALA A 178 8.02 -9.16 -9.68
N ASP A 179 9.13 -9.03 -8.97
CA ASP A 179 9.86 -7.78 -8.77
C ASP A 179 11.25 -7.78 -9.41
N ASP A 180 11.52 -8.77 -10.27
CA ASP A 180 12.74 -8.82 -11.06
C ASP A 180 12.72 -7.71 -12.14
N PRO A 181 13.68 -6.78 -12.12
CA PRO A 181 13.78 -5.74 -13.14
C PRO A 181 14.35 -6.24 -14.48
N CYS A 182 14.81 -7.50 -14.56
CA CYS A 182 15.39 -8.09 -15.76
C CYS A 182 14.31 -8.43 -16.80
N ILE A 183 13.66 -7.41 -17.34
CA ILE A 183 12.64 -7.52 -18.40
C ILE A 183 13.19 -7.15 -19.78
N ASP A 184 14.48 -7.35 -20.00
CA ASP A 184 15.20 -6.95 -21.20
C ASP A 184 14.58 -7.50 -22.49
N ASP A 185 14.19 -8.77 -22.50
CA ASP A 185 13.55 -9.41 -23.66
C ASP A 185 12.22 -8.75 -24.03
N PHE A 186 11.43 -8.36 -23.01
CA PHE A 186 10.18 -7.64 -23.23
C PHE A 186 10.44 -6.24 -23.83
N VAL A 187 11.45 -5.54 -23.33
CA VAL A 187 11.85 -4.22 -23.81
C VAL A 187 12.41 -4.29 -25.22
N GLN A 188 13.30 -5.27 -25.51
CA GLN A 188 13.88 -5.50 -26.85
C GLN A 188 12.81 -5.84 -27.89
N ALA A 189 11.76 -6.58 -27.48
CA ALA A 189 10.61 -6.86 -28.32
C ALA A 189 9.70 -5.63 -28.57
N GLY A 190 10.05 -4.45 -28.02
CA GLY A 190 9.25 -3.22 -28.15
C GLY A 190 8.11 -3.09 -27.18
N GLY A 191 8.04 -3.94 -26.16
CA GLY A 191 6.99 -3.97 -25.15
C GLY A 191 6.82 -2.66 -24.39
N LYS A 192 5.58 -2.36 -23.95
CA LYS A 192 5.23 -1.16 -23.19
C LYS A 192 4.59 -1.54 -21.87
N LEU A 193 5.09 -0.97 -20.78
CA LEU A 193 4.60 -1.19 -19.42
C LEU A 193 3.99 0.10 -18.86
N MET A 194 2.74 0.04 -18.47
CA MET A 194 2.09 1.08 -17.67
C MET A 194 1.76 0.52 -16.29
N MET A 195 2.10 1.26 -15.25
CA MET A 195 1.72 0.96 -13.88
C MET A 195 1.04 2.17 -13.26
N ASP A 196 0.04 1.93 -12.45
CA ASP A 196 -0.56 2.95 -11.59
C ASP A 196 -0.87 2.40 -10.21
N HIS A 197 -0.81 3.27 -9.19
CA HIS A 197 -1.09 2.89 -7.82
C HIS A 197 -1.71 4.05 -7.04
N GLY A 198 -2.72 3.73 -6.24
CA GLY A 198 -3.35 4.68 -5.33
C GLY A 198 -2.53 4.87 -4.05
N MET A 199 -2.36 6.11 -3.59
CA MET A 199 -1.67 6.37 -2.32
C MET A 199 -2.52 6.01 -1.09
N ASP A 200 -3.83 5.86 -1.27
CA ASP A 200 -4.78 5.41 -0.24
C ASP A 200 -5.07 3.90 -0.36
N ASP A 201 -4.18 3.14 -1.01
CA ASP A 201 -4.35 1.69 -1.15
C ASP A 201 -4.20 1.00 0.21
N PRO A 202 -5.27 0.38 0.69
CA PRO A 202 -5.27 -0.25 1.99
C PRO A 202 -4.82 -1.72 1.94
N LEU A 203 -4.61 -2.29 0.76
CA LEU A 203 -4.22 -3.69 0.56
C LEU A 203 -2.74 -3.84 0.27
N ILE A 204 -2.21 -3.01 -0.62
CA ILE A 204 -0.83 -3.12 -1.11
C ILE A 204 -0.12 -1.80 -0.83
N PRO A 205 0.95 -1.78 -0.04
CA PRO A 205 1.72 -0.56 0.18
C PRO A 205 2.25 0.02 -1.14
N THR A 206 1.92 1.27 -1.43
CA THR A 206 2.29 1.99 -2.66
C THR A 206 3.80 2.00 -2.89
N ASP A 207 4.58 2.09 -1.81
CA ASP A 207 6.05 2.07 -1.86
C ASP A 207 6.61 0.82 -2.54
N GLY A 208 5.90 -0.33 -2.48
CA GLY A 208 6.34 -1.54 -3.18
C GLY A 208 6.36 -1.39 -4.70
N THR A 209 5.39 -0.67 -5.25
CA THR A 209 5.35 -0.37 -6.70
C THR A 209 6.40 0.67 -7.08
N ILE A 210 6.60 1.69 -6.24
CA ILE A 210 7.65 2.70 -6.44
C ILE A 210 9.03 2.05 -6.39
N ASP A 211 9.26 1.10 -5.46
CA ASP A 211 10.51 0.35 -5.36
C ASP A 211 10.80 -0.45 -6.64
N TYR A 212 9.80 -1.15 -7.16
CA TYR A 212 9.97 -1.86 -8.44
C TYR A 212 10.31 -0.91 -9.60
N TYR A 213 9.65 0.24 -9.69
CA TYR A 213 9.99 1.26 -10.69
C TYR A 213 11.44 1.75 -10.52
N ARG A 214 11.91 1.96 -9.29
CA ARG A 214 13.32 2.31 -9.00
C ARG A 214 14.30 1.23 -9.44
N LYS A 215 13.96 -0.04 -9.21
CA LYS A 215 14.75 -1.19 -9.70
C LYS A 215 14.86 -1.16 -11.23
N LEU A 216 13.76 -0.87 -11.94
CA LEU A 216 13.80 -0.69 -13.39
C LEU A 216 14.71 0.49 -13.78
N VAL A 217 14.59 1.64 -13.12
CA VAL A 217 15.44 2.82 -13.38
C VAL A 217 16.91 2.49 -13.17
N GLN A 218 17.25 1.77 -12.14
CA GLN A 218 18.62 1.34 -11.86
C GLN A 218 19.12 0.32 -12.90
N HIS A 219 18.32 -0.69 -13.23
CA HIS A 219 18.69 -1.76 -14.17
C HIS A 219 18.94 -1.21 -15.59
N PHE A 220 18.04 -0.33 -16.07
CA PHE A 220 18.13 0.22 -17.42
C PHE A 220 19.00 1.49 -17.55
N GLY A 221 19.70 1.89 -16.48
CA GLY A 221 20.67 2.99 -16.51
C GLY A 221 20.07 4.39 -16.49
N GLY A 222 18.86 4.54 -15.93
CA GLY A 222 18.27 5.85 -15.66
C GLY A 222 16.85 6.02 -16.20
N LYS A 223 16.16 7.05 -15.65
CA LYS A 223 14.78 7.37 -15.99
C LYS A 223 14.55 7.55 -17.50
N ALA A 224 15.46 8.25 -18.19
CA ALA A 224 15.34 8.50 -19.64
C ALA A 224 15.33 7.21 -20.48
N ALA A 225 15.96 6.13 -20.01
CA ALA A 225 15.90 4.83 -20.67
C ALA A 225 14.55 4.15 -20.37
N VAL A 226 14.12 4.18 -19.12
CA VAL A 226 12.85 3.59 -18.67
C VAL A 226 11.65 4.29 -19.31
N ASP A 227 11.69 5.59 -19.48
CA ASP A 227 10.63 6.38 -20.14
C ASP A 227 10.33 5.97 -21.59
N LYS A 228 11.19 5.20 -22.23
CA LYS A 228 10.95 4.68 -23.59
C LYS A 228 9.95 3.52 -23.61
N PHE A 229 9.81 2.81 -22.48
CA PHE A 229 8.97 1.61 -22.40
C PHE A 229 8.09 1.53 -21.16
N CYS A 230 8.34 2.32 -20.10
CA CYS A 230 7.57 2.26 -18.86
C CYS A 230 7.05 3.65 -18.46
N ARG A 231 5.84 3.67 -17.87
CA ARG A 231 5.24 4.80 -17.16
C ARG A 231 4.66 4.32 -15.85
N LEU A 232 4.96 5.03 -14.77
CA LEU A 232 4.32 4.87 -13.46
C LEU A 232 3.46 6.10 -13.19
N TYR A 233 2.26 5.89 -12.63
CA TYR A 233 1.37 6.94 -12.16
C TYR A 233 1.02 6.68 -10.71
N ILE A 234 1.25 7.67 -9.86
CA ILE A 234 0.86 7.60 -8.44
C ILE A 234 -0.33 8.55 -8.24
N ASN A 235 -1.45 7.99 -7.78
CA ASN A 235 -2.71 8.69 -7.66
C ASN A 235 -3.03 9.01 -6.19
N PRO A 236 -2.85 10.27 -5.73
CA PRO A 236 -3.27 10.66 -4.40
C PRO A 236 -4.75 10.36 -4.16
N GLY A 237 -5.06 9.78 -3.00
CA GLY A 237 -6.43 9.50 -2.58
C GLY A 237 -7.17 8.38 -3.34
N ASP A 238 -6.64 7.87 -4.45
CA ASP A 238 -7.17 6.64 -5.03
C ASP A 238 -6.78 5.45 -4.14
N ASN A 239 -7.69 4.49 -4.04
CA ASN A 239 -7.43 3.28 -3.28
C ASN A 239 -6.90 2.15 -4.21
N HIS A 240 -7.42 0.96 -4.11
CA HIS A 240 -6.99 -0.20 -4.90
C HIS A 240 -7.54 -0.17 -6.36
N GLY A 241 -7.21 0.91 -7.11
CA GLY A 241 -7.40 1.00 -8.57
C GLY A 241 -8.84 0.97 -9.10
N ASN A 242 -9.83 1.42 -8.34
CA ASN A 242 -11.24 1.29 -8.70
C ASN A 242 -12.01 2.62 -8.86
N CYS A 243 -11.34 3.75 -8.76
CA CYS A 243 -11.96 5.09 -8.82
C CYS A 243 -13.01 5.39 -7.71
N TRP A 244 -13.10 4.55 -6.66
CA TRP A 244 -14.02 4.71 -5.53
C TRP A 244 -13.30 5.18 -4.26
N GLY A 245 -12.06 5.60 -4.40
CA GLY A 245 -11.23 6.10 -3.31
C GLY A 245 -11.71 7.45 -2.76
N ASN A 246 -10.88 8.04 -1.94
CA ASN A 246 -11.10 9.37 -1.39
C ASN A 246 -10.60 10.46 -2.35
N GLY A 247 -9.82 10.08 -3.38
CA GLY A 247 -9.41 10.91 -4.52
C GLY A 247 -9.61 10.17 -5.85
N PRO A 248 -9.33 10.84 -6.98
CA PRO A 248 -9.59 10.29 -8.31
C PRO A 248 -8.53 9.28 -8.76
N GLY A 249 -8.96 8.17 -9.34
CA GLY A 249 -8.15 7.13 -9.97
C GLY A 249 -8.27 7.11 -11.50
N ILE A 250 -7.32 6.48 -12.18
CA ILE A 250 -7.30 6.35 -13.64
C ILE A 250 -8.44 5.43 -14.09
N THR A 251 -9.26 5.87 -15.06
CA THR A 251 -10.33 5.03 -15.59
C THR A 251 -9.75 3.91 -16.47
N GLN A 252 -10.38 2.73 -16.44
CA GLN A 252 -9.95 1.60 -17.27
C GLN A 252 -9.93 1.97 -18.77
N SER A 253 -10.90 2.74 -19.24
CA SER A 253 -10.95 3.19 -20.62
C SER A 253 -9.80 4.12 -20.99
N ALA A 254 -9.43 5.06 -20.11
CA ALA A 254 -8.32 5.98 -20.35
C ALA A 254 -6.97 5.24 -20.36
N GLY A 255 -6.74 4.36 -19.37
CA GLY A 255 -5.51 3.59 -19.28
C GLY A 255 -5.34 2.63 -20.45
N MET A 256 -6.39 1.86 -20.80
CA MET A 256 -6.33 0.92 -21.93
C MET A 256 -6.14 1.65 -23.27
N LYS A 257 -6.88 2.74 -23.51
CA LYS A 257 -6.69 3.52 -24.72
C LYS A 257 -5.27 4.04 -24.84
N ALA A 258 -4.71 4.59 -23.78
CA ALA A 258 -3.35 5.12 -23.79
C ALA A 258 -2.30 4.04 -24.03
N LEU A 259 -2.48 2.83 -23.47
CA LEU A 259 -1.59 1.70 -23.76
C LEU A 259 -1.65 1.29 -25.24
N VAL A 260 -2.85 1.19 -25.81
CA VAL A 260 -3.03 0.86 -27.24
C VAL A 260 -2.37 1.93 -28.12
N ASP A 261 -2.62 3.22 -27.87
CA ASP A 261 -2.01 4.31 -28.61
C ASP A 261 -0.46 4.26 -28.52
N TRP A 262 0.07 3.87 -27.37
CA TRP A 262 1.52 3.76 -27.19
C TRP A 262 2.12 2.57 -27.95
N VAL A 263 1.45 1.41 -27.88
CA VAL A 263 1.93 0.19 -28.54
C VAL A 263 1.79 0.28 -30.05
N GLU A 264 0.64 0.75 -30.56
CA GLU A 264 0.32 0.69 -32.00
C GLU A 264 0.79 1.93 -32.76
N HIS A 265 0.83 3.09 -32.09
CA HIS A 265 1.14 4.36 -32.73
C HIS A 265 2.39 5.06 -32.20
N GLY A 266 3.04 4.50 -31.17
CA GLY A 266 4.22 5.08 -30.54
C GLY A 266 3.94 6.34 -29.71
N ILE A 267 2.67 6.62 -29.38
CA ILE A 267 2.26 7.81 -28.63
C ILE A 267 2.35 7.52 -27.14
N ALA A 268 3.50 7.87 -26.54
CA ALA A 268 3.71 7.68 -25.11
C ALA A 268 2.76 8.57 -24.28
N PRO A 269 2.06 8.00 -23.30
CA PRO A 269 1.09 8.77 -22.50
C PRO A 269 1.81 9.75 -21.56
N THR A 270 1.45 11.02 -21.64
CA THR A 270 1.96 12.10 -20.77
C THR A 270 0.93 12.51 -19.72
N LYS A 271 -0.35 12.23 -19.96
CA LYS A 271 -1.46 12.51 -19.07
C LYS A 271 -2.54 11.46 -19.27
N LEU A 272 -3.16 11.02 -18.18
CA LEU A 272 -4.29 10.09 -18.19
C LEU A 272 -5.47 10.71 -17.46
N TYR A 273 -6.67 10.55 -18.05
CA TYR A 273 -7.90 10.98 -17.41
C TYR A 273 -8.20 10.12 -16.18
N LYS A 274 -8.47 10.77 -15.06
CA LYS A 274 -8.83 10.15 -13.80
C LYS A 274 -10.10 10.74 -13.22
N VAL A 275 -10.86 9.92 -12.49
CA VAL A 275 -12.11 10.32 -11.86
C VAL A 275 -12.26 9.72 -10.47
N ARG A 276 -13.04 10.38 -9.63
CA ARG A 276 -13.64 9.78 -8.45
C ARG A 276 -15.14 9.61 -8.72
N ILE A 277 -15.64 8.40 -8.53
CA ILE A 277 -17.04 8.08 -8.77
C ILE A 277 -17.76 7.68 -7.50
N HIS A 278 -19.04 8.00 -7.42
CA HIS A 278 -19.88 7.58 -6.31
C HIS A 278 -20.19 6.08 -6.45
N PRO A 279 -19.82 5.22 -5.46
CA PRO A 279 -19.85 3.76 -5.60
C PRO A 279 -21.25 3.18 -5.84
N LYS A 280 -22.33 3.89 -5.44
CA LYS A 280 -23.71 3.41 -5.62
C LYS A 280 -24.39 3.94 -6.87
N THR A 281 -24.07 5.17 -7.29
CA THR A 281 -24.77 5.84 -8.39
C THR A 281 -23.97 5.91 -9.68
N GLY A 282 -22.65 5.67 -9.62
CA GLY A 282 -21.74 5.87 -10.74
C GLY A 282 -21.51 7.34 -11.12
N ALA A 283 -22.09 8.29 -10.38
CA ALA A 283 -21.92 9.71 -10.66
C ALA A 283 -20.46 10.12 -10.46
N ILE A 284 -19.95 10.92 -11.39
CA ILE A 284 -18.62 11.51 -11.27
C ILE A 284 -18.70 12.59 -10.19
N LEU A 285 -17.85 12.44 -9.17
CA LEU A 285 -17.70 13.37 -8.05
C LEU A 285 -16.55 14.34 -8.27
N GLU A 286 -15.52 13.88 -9.00
CA GLU A 286 -14.32 14.64 -9.25
C GLU A 286 -13.63 14.15 -10.52
N GLU A 287 -12.99 15.04 -11.26
CA GLU A 287 -12.24 14.76 -12.47
C GLU A 287 -10.84 15.36 -12.38
N GLY A 288 -9.88 14.75 -13.05
CA GLY A 288 -8.52 15.24 -13.09
C GLY A 288 -7.65 14.54 -14.12
N GLN A 289 -6.36 14.81 -14.02
CA GLN A 289 -5.34 14.21 -14.86
C GLN A 289 -4.25 13.59 -13.99
N ALA A 290 -3.91 12.34 -14.24
CA ALA A 290 -2.70 11.73 -13.72
C ALA A 290 -1.53 12.07 -14.65
N VAL A 291 -0.39 12.41 -14.08
CA VAL A 291 0.87 12.63 -14.78
C VAL A 291 1.86 11.53 -14.39
N PRO A 292 2.84 11.20 -15.26
CA PRO A 292 3.88 10.25 -14.90
C PRO A 292 4.58 10.65 -13.60
N PHE A 293 4.92 9.64 -12.82
CA PHE A 293 5.61 9.81 -11.55
C PHE A 293 7.00 10.42 -11.75
N GLU A 294 7.28 11.46 -11.00
CA GLU A 294 8.60 12.06 -10.88
C GLU A 294 9.07 11.85 -9.44
N GLU A 295 10.30 11.33 -9.28
CA GLU A 295 10.87 11.28 -7.94
C GLU A 295 11.03 12.71 -7.41
N PRO A 296 10.64 12.97 -6.14
CA PRO A 296 10.98 14.23 -5.52
C PRO A 296 12.50 14.39 -5.54
N GLU A 297 12.99 15.54 -6.01
CA GLU A 297 14.41 15.86 -5.87
C GLU A 297 14.77 15.77 -4.40
N ILE A 298 15.78 14.96 -4.07
CA ILE A 298 16.35 14.93 -2.73
C ILE A 298 17.09 16.26 -2.56
N LEU A 299 16.43 17.23 -1.91
CA LEU A 299 17.04 18.50 -1.51
C LEU A 299 18.05 18.29 -0.40
#